data_8b2706755eeae60bf60601cca07a40ba
#
_entry.id   8b2706755eeae60bf60601cca07a40ba
#
_cell.length_a   1.000
_cell.length_b   1.000
_cell.length_c   1.000
_cell.angle_alpha   90.00
_cell.angle_beta   90.00
_cell.angle_gamma   90.00
#
_symmetry.space_group_name_H-M   'P 1'
#
loop_
_entity.id
_entity.type
_entity.pdbx_description
1 polymer ?
#
loop_
_entity_poly.entity_id
_entity_poly.type
_entity_poly.pdbx_seq_one_letter_code
_entity_poly.pdbx_strand_id
1 'polypeptide(L)'
;MDTAIEMRGLMKKFRSKTAVDNLTLSIPTGSIFALLGDNGAGKTTTIRMLTGLLRPDSGEATILRHDCWSEAFSLRHLVGYVPERPKFYDWMTVGEIGWFSAGFHKPGYLPRYQEMTTHFHLAPQAKLRNLSKGEYAKVALSLALAMDPEALILDEPTSGLDMLVRREFLSSMVDLAGTGRTILISSHQIAEIERIASHVAFIANGRLLLTASTEELRKQIIRLRLRYENQPPDATELGTVLQRNGTGKQWEAIVQNPNRDAVERIRSAGTFFDFEETPLCLEDAYCALMARREDVQ
;
A
#
# COMPACT_ATOMS: atom_id res chain seq x y z
N MET A 1 3.36 -19.34 -4.44
CA MET A 1 2.05 -18.65 -4.33
C MET A 1 1.71 -18.11 -5.71
N ASP A 2 0.46 -18.20 -6.12
CA ASP A 2 0.03 -17.58 -7.38
C ASP A 2 0.12 -16.05 -7.25
N THR A 3 0.54 -15.41 -8.36
CA THR A 3 0.72 -13.95 -8.44
C THR A 3 -0.47 -13.35 -9.18
N ALA A 4 -1.15 -12.39 -8.56
CA ALA A 4 -2.27 -11.68 -9.16
C ALA A 4 -1.82 -10.47 -10.00
N ILE A 5 -0.80 -9.74 -9.53
CA ILE A 5 -0.25 -8.56 -10.22
C ILE A 5 1.26 -8.70 -10.29
N GLU A 6 1.82 -8.52 -11.49
CA GLU A 6 3.26 -8.58 -11.69
C GLU A 6 3.73 -7.35 -12.48
N MET A 7 4.84 -6.76 -12.04
CA MET A 7 5.53 -5.65 -12.70
C MET A 7 7.00 -6.04 -12.88
N ARG A 8 7.55 -5.85 -14.08
CA ARG A 8 8.94 -6.17 -14.41
C ARG A 8 9.62 -4.99 -15.09
N GLY A 9 10.55 -4.36 -14.39
CA GLY A 9 11.33 -3.25 -14.93
C GLY A 9 10.51 -2.03 -15.37
N LEU A 10 9.36 -1.79 -14.70
CA LEU A 10 8.41 -0.78 -15.13
C LEU A 10 9.02 0.61 -15.00
N MET A 11 8.94 1.40 -16.06
CA MET A 11 9.50 2.75 -16.13
C MET A 11 8.50 3.74 -16.69
N LYS A 12 8.49 4.94 -16.09
CA LYS A 12 7.75 6.09 -16.62
C LYS A 12 8.48 7.39 -16.37
N LYS A 13 8.69 8.15 -17.45
CA LYS A 13 9.34 9.45 -17.42
C LYS A 13 8.40 10.53 -17.97
N PHE A 14 8.30 11.65 -17.28
CA PHE A 14 7.57 12.84 -17.72
C PHE A 14 8.58 13.99 -17.92
N ARG A 15 8.82 14.40 -19.17
CA ARG A 15 9.82 15.42 -19.50
C ARG A 15 11.18 15.10 -18.83
N SER A 16 11.58 15.89 -17.81
CA SER A 16 12.83 15.71 -17.08
C SER A 16 12.73 14.84 -15.83
N LYS A 17 11.50 14.51 -15.37
CA LYS A 17 11.28 13.76 -14.12
C LYS A 17 10.98 12.29 -14.42
N THR A 18 11.78 11.37 -13.88
CA THR A 18 11.45 9.96 -13.85
C THR A 18 10.50 9.71 -12.68
N ALA A 19 9.26 9.36 -12.99
CA ALA A 19 8.23 9.13 -11.97
C ALA A 19 8.20 7.69 -11.45
N VAL A 20 8.57 6.72 -12.30
CA VAL A 20 8.78 5.31 -11.94
C VAL A 20 10.05 4.86 -12.63
N ASP A 21 10.95 4.22 -11.90
CA ASP A 21 12.29 3.87 -12.34
C ASP A 21 12.60 2.40 -12.03
N ASN A 22 12.53 1.56 -13.06
CA ASN A 22 12.84 0.14 -13.00
C ASN A 22 12.12 -0.62 -11.87
N LEU A 23 10.82 -0.36 -11.72
CA LEU A 23 10.01 -0.98 -10.66
C LEU A 23 9.69 -2.44 -11.02
N THR A 24 10.18 -3.37 -10.19
CA THR A 24 9.88 -4.80 -10.27
C THR A 24 9.22 -5.23 -8.97
N LEU A 25 8.01 -5.78 -9.06
CA LEU A 25 7.19 -6.13 -7.91
C LEU A 25 6.17 -7.20 -8.28
N SER A 26 5.93 -8.14 -7.35
CA SER A 26 4.90 -9.19 -7.48
C SER A 26 3.95 -9.11 -6.30
N ILE A 27 2.64 -9.18 -6.58
CA ILE A 27 1.56 -9.13 -5.58
C ILE A 27 0.88 -10.49 -5.54
N PRO A 28 0.89 -11.19 -4.39
CA PRO A 28 0.25 -12.49 -4.24
C PRO A 28 -1.27 -12.41 -4.38
N THR A 29 -1.87 -13.46 -4.95
CA THR A 29 -3.32 -13.62 -5.03
C THR A 29 -3.95 -13.67 -3.63
N GLY A 30 -5.11 -13.03 -3.45
CA GLY A 30 -5.86 -13.00 -2.20
C GLY A 30 -5.24 -12.16 -1.09
N SER A 31 -4.21 -11.36 -1.39
CA SER A 31 -3.54 -10.50 -0.41
C SER A 31 -4.14 -9.09 -0.37
N ILE A 32 -4.06 -8.44 0.80
CA ILE A 32 -4.12 -6.98 0.91
C ILE A 32 -2.67 -6.48 0.82
N PHE A 33 -2.35 -5.91 -0.32
CA PHE A 33 -1.01 -5.40 -0.61
C PHE A 33 -0.98 -3.87 -0.54
N ALA A 34 -0.08 -3.33 0.27
CA ALA A 34 0.07 -1.89 0.42
C ALA A 34 1.27 -1.35 -0.36
N LEU A 35 1.02 -0.36 -1.22
CA LEU A 35 2.03 0.41 -1.93
C LEU A 35 2.24 1.73 -1.17
N LEU A 36 3.29 1.81 -0.37
CA LEU A 36 3.53 2.86 0.60
C LEU A 36 4.66 3.80 0.16
N GLY A 37 4.55 5.07 0.50
CA GLY A 37 5.57 6.09 0.20
C GLY A 37 4.99 7.49 0.22
N ASP A 38 5.86 8.50 0.22
CA ASP A 38 5.49 9.90 0.27
C ASP A 38 4.72 10.37 -0.98
N ASN A 39 4.15 11.57 -0.89
CA ASN A 39 3.54 12.22 -2.04
C ASN A 39 4.59 12.45 -3.14
N GLY A 40 4.27 12.02 -4.35
CA GLY A 40 5.21 12.09 -5.47
C GLY A 40 6.21 10.93 -5.57
N ALA A 41 6.13 9.91 -4.72
CA ALA A 41 6.97 8.71 -4.77
C ALA A 41 6.78 7.84 -6.02
N GLY A 42 5.69 8.04 -6.79
CA GLY A 42 5.39 7.29 -8.01
C GLY A 42 4.18 6.35 -7.90
N LYS A 43 3.50 6.28 -6.74
CA LYS A 43 2.38 5.36 -6.47
C LYS A 43 1.24 5.49 -7.49
N THR A 44 0.65 6.67 -7.62
CA THR A 44 -0.44 6.94 -8.60
C THR A 44 0.00 6.67 -10.05
N THR A 45 1.26 6.99 -10.40
CA THR A 45 1.79 6.71 -11.73
C THR A 45 1.85 5.20 -11.99
N THR A 46 2.33 4.43 -11.02
CA THR A 46 2.35 2.96 -11.08
C THR A 46 0.95 2.40 -11.24
N ILE A 47 0.00 2.85 -10.42
CA ILE A 47 -1.41 2.41 -10.49
C ILE A 47 -2.03 2.73 -11.85
N ARG A 48 -1.78 3.92 -12.41
CA ARG A 48 -2.29 4.27 -13.74
C ARG A 48 -1.70 3.40 -14.86
N MET A 49 -0.47 2.93 -14.72
CA MET A 49 0.10 1.97 -15.66
C MET A 49 -0.55 0.59 -15.51
N LEU A 50 -0.77 0.12 -14.28
CA LEU A 50 -1.46 -1.14 -13.98
C LEU A 50 -2.91 -1.15 -14.52
N THR A 51 -3.62 -0.03 -14.40
CA THR A 51 -5.01 0.09 -14.86
C THR A 51 -5.15 0.40 -16.36
N GLY A 52 -4.04 0.41 -17.12
CA GLY A 52 -4.04 0.70 -18.56
C GLY A 52 -4.39 2.15 -18.91
N LEU A 53 -4.40 3.06 -17.93
CA LEU A 53 -4.67 4.49 -18.13
C LEU A 53 -3.42 5.27 -18.57
N LEU A 54 -2.24 4.68 -18.40
CA LEU A 54 -0.97 5.29 -18.75
C LEU A 54 -0.04 4.23 -19.33
N ARG A 55 0.48 4.48 -20.53
CA ARG A 55 1.46 3.58 -21.14
C ARG A 55 2.82 3.72 -20.45
N PRO A 56 3.47 2.61 -20.04
CA PRO A 56 4.86 2.65 -19.59
C PRO A 56 5.79 3.01 -20.77
N ASP A 57 6.95 3.58 -20.44
CA ASP A 57 7.99 3.87 -21.45
C ASP A 57 8.86 2.63 -21.68
N SER A 58 9.01 1.77 -20.66
CA SER A 58 9.62 0.45 -20.75
C SER A 58 9.14 -0.46 -19.61
N GLY A 59 9.47 -1.75 -19.70
CA GLY A 59 9.00 -2.77 -18.80
C GLY A 59 7.59 -3.24 -19.13
N GLU A 60 7.10 -4.21 -18.38
CA GLU A 60 5.80 -4.84 -18.56
C GLU A 60 5.06 -4.98 -17.24
N ALA A 61 3.75 -5.02 -17.31
CA ALA A 61 2.90 -5.26 -16.14
C ALA A 61 1.71 -6.13 -16.54
N THR A 62 1.37 -7.09 -15.69
CA THR A 62 0.21 -7.96 -15.86
C THR A 62 -0.66 -7.99 -14.62
N ILE A 63 -1.96 -8.11 -14.81
CA ILE A 63 -2.94 -8.37 -13.75
C ILE A 63 -3.75 -9.59 -14.18
N LEU A 64 -3.85 -10.60 -13.29
CA LEU A 64 -4.57 -11.84 -13.57
C LEU A 64 -4.13 -12.47 -14.89
N ARG A 65 -2.83 -12.37 -15.21
CA ARG A 65 -2.16 -12.86 -16.44
C ARG A 65 -2.51 -12.08 -17.71
N HIS A 66 -3.25 -10.96 -17.63
CA HIS A 66 -3.52 -10.07 -18.75
C HIS A 66 -2.52 -8.91 -18.76
N ASP A 67 -1.99 -8.59 -19.92
CA ASP A 67 -1.11 -7.42 -20.07
C ASP A 67 -1.88 -6.11 -19.88
N CYS A 68 -1.36 -5.25 -18.98
CA CYS A 68 -2.06 -4.05 -18.54
C CYS A 68 -2.28 -3.02 -19.64
N TRP A 69 -1.47 -3.03 -20.70
CA TRP A 69 -1.59 -2.06 -21.77
C TRP A 69 -2.35 -2.62 -22.99
N SER A 70 -1.89 -3.73 -23.54
CA SER A 70 -2.46 -4.32 -24.76
C SER A 70 -3.86 -4.92 -24.52
N GLU A 71 -4.13 -5.42 -23.32
CA GLU A 71 -5.40 -6.03 -22.91
C GLU A 71 -6.22 -5.15 -21.95
N ALA A 72 -5.94 -3.83 -21.89
CA ALA A 72 -6.58 -2.89 -20.97
C ALA A 72 -8.13 -2.90 -21.03
N PHE A 73 -8.70 -3.20 -22.20
CA PHE A 73 -10.15 -3.30 -22.36
C PHE A 73 -10.72 -4.51 -21.61
N SER A 74 -10.07 -5.67 -21.71
CA SER A 74 -10.47 -6.90 -21.00
C SER A 74 -10.33 -6.73 -19.50
N LEU A 75 -9.22 -6.10 -19.05
CA LEU A 75 -8.96 -5.83 -17.64
C LEU A 75 -10.02 -4.98 -16.96
N ARG A 76 -10.67 -4.06 -17.66
CA ARG A 76 -11.76 -3.22 -17.11
C ARG A 76 -12.97 -4.00 -16.62
N HIS A 77 -13.09 -5.27 -16.97
CA HIS A 77 -14.16 -6.16 -16.51
C HIS A 77 -13.72 -7.07 -15.34
N LEU A 78 -12.43 -7.14 -15.05
CA LEU A 78 -11.84 -7.99 -14.02
C LEU A 78 -11.31 -7.20 -12.83
N VAL A 79 -10.99 -5.92 -13.04
CA VAL A 79 -10.31 -5.07 -12.07
C VAL A 79 -11.19 -3.88 -11.68
N GLY A 80 -11.55 -3.81 -10.41
CA GLY A 80 -12.16 -2.62 -9.82
C GLY A 80 -11.09 -1.56 -9.55
N TYR A 81 -11.33 -0.32 -9.94
CA TYR A 81 -10.40 0.78 -9.71
C TYR A 81 -11.10 1.98 -9.05
N VAL A 82 -10.55 2.43 -7.94
CA VAL A 82 -10.96 3.66 -7.26
C VAL A 82 -9.78 4.65 -7.27
N PRO A 83 -9.86 5.74 -8.03
CA PRO A 83 -8.81 6.77 -8.04
C PRO A 83 -8.85 7.61 -6.76
N GLU A 84 -7.73 8.27 -6.43
CA GLU A 84 -7.62 9.21 -5.30
C GLU A 84 -8.73 10.28 -5.29
N ARG A 85 -9.09 10.76 -6.47
CA ARG A 85 -10.12 11.81 -6.65
C ARG A 85 -11.09 11.37 -7.73
N PRO A 86 -12.07 10.51 -7.40
CA PRO A 86 -13.10 10.15 -8.34
C PRO A 86 -13.89 11.38 -8.74
N LYS A 87 -14.29 11.46 -10.01
CA LYS A 87 -15.10 12.56 -10.55
C LYS A 87 -16.36 11.99 -11.16
N PHE A 88 -17.48 12.30 -10.54
CA PHE A 88 -18.80 11.94 -11.03
C PHE A 88 -19.54 13.19 -11.52
N TYR A 89 -20.70 12.98 -12.09
CA TYR A 89 -21.61 14.08 -12.46
C TYR A 89 -22.34 14.57 -11.20
N ASP A 90 -21.97 15.71 -10.67
CA ASP A 90 -22.43 16.26 -9.39
C ASP A 90 -23.95 16.46 -9.31
N TRP A 91 -24.60 16.61 -10.47
CA TRP A 91 -26.07 16.73 -10.57
C TRP A 91 -26.82 15.41 -10.41
N MET A 92 -26.15 14.26 -10.58
CA MET A 92 -26.75 12.94 -10.39
C MET A 92 -26.98 12.64 -8.91
N THR A 93 -27.91 11.72 -8.65
CA THR A 93 -28.09 11.07 -7.37
C THR A 93 -27.25 9.79 -7.29
N VAL A 94 -27.11 9.25 -6.05
CA VAL A 94 -26.48 7.94 -5.82
C VAL A 94 -27.14 6.85 -6.67
N GLY A 95 -28.48 6.83 -6.78
CA GLY A 95 -29.19 5.85 -7.62
C GLY A 95 -28.94 6.06 -9.11
N GLU A 96 -28.96 7.32 -9.57
CA GLU A 96 -28.76 7.67 -10.98
C GLU A 96 -27.37 7.32 -11.49
N ILE A 97 -26.29 7.52 -10.71
CA ILE A 97 -24.94 7.16 -11.15
C ILE A 97 -24.78 5.63 -11.27
N GLY A 98 -25.40 4.85 -10.38
CA GLY A 98 -25.41 3.39 -10.48
C GLY A 98 -26.15 2.89 -11.71
N TRP A 99 -27.33 3.47 -12.00
CA TRP A 99 -28.09 3.17 -13.21
C TRP A 99 -27.31 3.54 -14.49
N PHE A 100 -26.72 4.72 -14.52
CA PHE A 100 -25.88 5.17 -15.64
C PHE A 100 -24.69 4.22 -15.87
N SER A 101 -23.99 3.85 -14.81
CA SER A 101 -22.85 2.94 -14.89
C SER A 101 -23.25 1.55 -15.37
N ALA A 102 -24.42 1.07 -14.98
CA ALA A 102 -24.92 -0.24 -15.41
C ALA A 102 -25.02 -0.39 -16.94
N GLY A 103 -25.20 0.72 -17.68
CA GLY A 103 -25.19 0.73 -19.14
C GLY A 103 -23.87 0.30 -19.79
N PHE A 104 -22.76 0.28 -19.04
CA PHE A 104 -21.42 -0.11 -19.50
C PHE A 104 -20.99 -1.48 -19.03
N HIS A 105 -21.80 -2.16 -18.20
CA HIS A 105 -21.44 -3.41 -17.56
C HIS A 105 -22.41 -4.55 -17.88
N LYS A 106 -22.01 -5.77 -17.54
CA LYS A 106 -22.83 -6.98 -17.73
C LYS A 106 -24.11 -6.93 -16.87
N PRO A 107 -25.17 -7.67 -17.27
CA PRO A 107 -26.35 -7.85 -16.42
C PRO A 107 -25.98 -8.28 -15.00
N GLY A 108 -26.71 -7.73 -14.01
CA GLY A 108 -26.43 -7.98 -12.59
C GLY A 108 -25.59 -6.87 -11.90
N TYR A 109 -25.02 -5.94 -12.66
CA TYR A 109 -24.28 -4.82 -12.07
C TYR A 109 -25.16 -3.93 -11.18
N LEU A 110 -26.31 -3.48 -11.69
CA LEU A 110 -27.19 -2.57 -10.93
C LEU A 110 -27.71 -3.17 -9.61
N PRO A 111 -28.19 -4.40 -9.57
CA PRO A 111 -28.56 -5.05 -8.30
C PRO A 111 -27.40 -5.09 -7.29
N ARG A 112 -26.19 -5.46 -7.71
CA ARG A 112 -25.01 -5.46 -6.82
C ARG A 112 -24.64 -4.05 -6.34
N TYR A 113 -24.74 -3.04 -7.23
CA TYR A 113 -24.53 -1.65 -6.83
C TYR A 113 -25.51 -1.21 -5.74
N GLN A 114 -26.80 -1.55 -5.92
CA GLN A 114 -27.84 -1.25 -4.92
C GLN A 114 -27.59 -1.96 -3.59
N GLU A 115 -27.13 -3.21 -3.63
CA GLU A 115 -26.73 -3.95 -2.44
C GLU A 115 -25.57 -3.24 -1.72
N MET A 116 -24.50 -2.85 -2.44
CA MET A 116 -23.36 -2.14 -1.86
C MET A 116 -23.74 -0.78 -1.29
N THR A 117 -24.58 0.00 -1.99
CA THR A 117 -25.04 1.29 -1.47
C THR A 117 -25.91 1.15 -0.23
N THR A 118 -26.70 0.09 -0.14
CA THR A 118 -27.48 -0.26 1.06
C THR A 118 -26.56 -0.64 2.21
N HIS A 119 -25.56 -1.49 1.95
CA HIS A 119 -24.55 -1.89 2.93
C HIS A 119 -23.80 -0.67 3.50
N PHE A 120 -23.45 0.30 2.65
CA PHE A 120 -22.77 1.53 3.07
C PHE A 120 -23.71 2.63 3.57
N HIS A 121 -25.00 2.35 3.74
CA HIS A 121 -26.03 3.29 4.22
C HIS A 121 -26.14 4.57 3.39
N LEU A 122 -25.98 4.47 2.06
CA LEU A 122 -26.09 5.59 1.14
C LEU A 122 -27.56 5.76 0.69
N ALA A 123 -28.09 6.96 0.83
CA ALA A 123 -29.46 7.26 0.39
C ALA A 123 -29.52 7.37 -1.16
N PRO A 124 -30.32 6.55 -1.88
CA PRO A 124 -30.35 6.54 -3.33
C PRO A 124 -30.71 7.90 -3.98
N GLN A 125 -31.49 8.74 -3.28
CA GLN A 125 -31.95 10.06 -3.75
C GLN A 125 -30.97 11.19 -3.40
N ALA A 126 -29.93 10.92 -2.60
CA ALA A 126 -28.94 11.94 -2.26
C ALA A 126 -28.18 12.39 -3.50
N LYS A 127 -28.07 13.70 -3.69
CA LYS A 127 -27.28 14.27 -4.80
C LYS A 127 -25.79 14.14 -4.49
N LEU A 128 -24.98 13.72 -5.49
CA LEU A 128 -23.56 13.50 -5.32
C LEU A 128 -22.81 14.75 -4.82
N ARG A 129 -23.21 15.95 -5.27
CA ARG A 129 -22.63 17.22 -4.79
C ARG A 129 -22.85 17.52 -3.31
N ASN A 130 -23.82 16.86 -2.67
CA ASN A 130 -24.19 17.10 -1.28
C ASN A 130 -23.59 16.04 -0.33
N LEU A 131 -22.94 15.04 -0.89
CA LEU A 131 -22.30 13.98 -0.10
C LEU A 131 -21.06 14.49 0.63
N SER A 132 -20.85 13.99 1.83
CA SER A 132 -19.56 14.10 2.52
C SER A 132 -18.47 13.37 1.69
N LYS A 133 -17.19 13.68 1.96
CA LYS A 133 -16.09 12.99 1.30
C LYS A 133 -16.14 11.48 1.51
N GLY A 134 -16.54 11.04 2.72
CA GLY A 134 -16.68 9.63 3.06
C GLY A 134 -17.78 8.94 2.28
N GLU A 135 -18.96 9.54 2.19
CA GLU A 135 -20.06 9.01 1.37
C GLU A 135 -19.68 8.96 -0.09
N TYR A 136 -18.98 9.98 -0.61
CA TYR A 136 -18.51 10.02 -1.99
C TYR A 136 -17.50 8.90 -2.29
N ALA A 137 -16.58 8.61 -1.36
CA ALA A 137 -15.67 7.49 -1.45
C ALA A 137 -16.39 6.13 -1.41
N LYS A 138 -17.43 6.00 -0.57
CA LYS A 138 -18.29 4.82 -0.50
C LYS A 138 -19.06 4.60 -1.81
N VAL A 139 -19.53 5.67 -2.48
CA VAL A 139 -20.13 5.58 -3.83
C VAL A 139 -19.11 5.06 -4.85
N ALA A 140 -17.88 5.60 -4.85
CA ALA A 140 -16.82 5.17 -5.76
C ALA A 140 -16.48 3.68 -5.56
N LEU A 141 -16.38 3.25 -4.30
CA LEU A 141 -16.13 1.86 -3.95
C LEU A 141 -17.31 0.96 -4.38
N SER A 142 -18.56 1.39 -4.16
CA SER A 142 -19.76 0.65 -4.58
C SER A 142 -19.80 0.43 -6.08
N LEU A 143 -19.41 1.43 -6.87
CA LEU A 143 -19.31 1.33 -8.33
C LEU A 143 -18.24 0.32 -8.76
N ALA A 144 -17.09 0.32 -8.11
CA ALA A 144 -16.01 -0.62 -8.39
C ALA A 144 -16.38 -2.06 -7.99
N LEU A 145 -17.03 -2.25 -6.85
CA LEU A 145 -17.43 -3.57 -6.34
C LEU A 145 -18.61 -4.18 -7.09
N ALA A 146 -19.51 -3.36 -7.64
CA ALA A 146 -20.66 -3.82 -8.41
C ALA A 146 -20.27 -4.64 -9.65
N MET A 147 -19.04 -4.51 -10.13
CA MET A 147 -18.48 -5.30 -11.22
C MET A 147 -18.15 -6.73 -10.80
N ASP A 148 -18.11 -7.02 -9.49
CA ASP A 148 -17.62 -8.28 -8.91
C ASP A 148 -16.16 -8.58 -9.32
N PRO A 149 -15.23 -7.65 -9.06
CA PRO A 149 -13.88 -7.76 -9.56
C PRO A 149 -13.07 -8.83 -8.80
N GLU A 150 -12.15 -9.51 -9.50
CA GLU A 150 -11.18 -10.42 -8.90
C GLU A 150 -10.01 -9.67 -8.23
N ALA A 151 -9.68 -8.49 -8.76
CA ALA A 151 -8.69 -7.59 -8.19
C ALA A 151 -9.25 -6.18 -7.99
N LEU A 152 -8.95 -5.56 -6.85
CA LEU A 152 -9.36 -4.20 -6.51
C LEU A 152 -8.11 -3.32 -6.33
N ILE A 153 -8.06 -2.21 -7.06
CA ILE A 153 -6.96 -1.24 -6.98
C ILE A 153 -7.49 0.08 -6.44
N LEU A 154 -6.93 0.54 -5.33
CA LEU A 154 -7.37 1.72 -4.60
C LEU A 154 -6.21 2.73 -4.49
N ASP A 155 -6.36 3.88 -5.10
CA ASP A 155 -5.34 4.94 -5.07
C ASP A 155 -5.68 5.97 -4.00
N GLU A 156 -4.95 5.95 -2.87
CA GLU A 156 -5.14 6.84 -1.71
C GLU A 156 -6.63 6.93 -1.23
N PRO A 157 -7.34 5.80 -1.08
CA PRO A 157 -8.81 5.79 -0.94
C PRO A 157 -9.31 6.42 0.36
N THR A 158 -8.45 6.57 1.36
CA THR A 158 -8.77 7.14 2.68
C THR A 158 -8.34 8.61 2.82
N SER A 159 -7.76 9.19 1.75
CA SER A 159 -7.26 10.57 1.77
C SER A 159 -8.38 11.57 2.05
N GLY A 160 -8.21 12.34 3.13
CA GLY A 160 -9.17 13.38 3.52
C GLY A 160 -10.48 12.86 4.14
N LEU A 161 -10.55 11.58 4.48
CA LEU A 161 -11.62 11.02 5.32
C LEU A 161 -11.35 11.30 6.79
N ASP A 162 -12.43 11.48 7.57
CA ASP A 162 -12.33 11.50 9.02
C ASP A 162 -11.95 10.11 9.58
N MET A 163 -11.50 10.07 10.83
CA MET A 163 -10.95 8.87 11.45
C MET A 163 -11.95 7.70 11.50
N LEU A 164 -13.22 7.96 11.77
CA LEU A 164 -14.23 6.90 11.90
C LEU A 164 -14.57 6.29 10.55
N VAL A 165 -14.86 7.13 9.55
CA VAL A 165 -15.17 6.70 8.18
C VAL A 165 -14.00 5.95 7.56
N ARG A 166 -12.79 6.41 7.83
CA ARG A 166 -11.55 5.77 7.38
C ARG A 166 -11.41 4.36 7.96
N ARG A 167 -11.64 4.22 9.27
CA ARG A 167 -11.59 2.91 9.95
C ARG A 167 -12.63 1.95 9.39
N GLU A 168 -13.86 2.41 9.16
CA GLU A 168 -14.91 1.60 8.53
C GLU A 168 -14.50 1.16 7.11
N PHE A 169 -13.98 2.10 6.32
CA PHE A 169 -13.50 1.80 4.97
C PHE A 169 -12.40 0.72 4.97
N LEU A 170 -11.40 0.86 5.82
CA LEU A 170 -10.32 -0.11 5.92
C LEU A 170 -10.81 -1.48 6.45
N SER A 171 -11.75 -1.50 7.39
CA SER A 171 -12.37 -2.76 7.86
C SER A 171 -13.07 -3.50 6.72
N SER A 172 -13.80 -2.79 5.86
CA SER A 172 -14.46 -3.41 4.71
C SER A 172 -13.49 -4.05 3.71
N MET A 173 -12.22 -3.58 3.66
CA MET A 173 -11.18 -4.21 2.83
C MET A 173 -10.77 -5.57 3.36
N VAL A 174 -10.74 -5.75 4.68
CA VAL A 174 -10.45 -7.04 5.31
C VAL A 174 -11.54 -8.06 4.97
N ASP A 175 -12.80 -7.65 5.06
CA ASP A 175 -13.94 -8.51 4.72
C ASP A 175 -13.91 -8.92 3.24
N LEU A 176 -13.59 -7.98 2.34
CA LEU A 176 -13.45 -8.23 0.90
C LEU A 176 -12.30 -9.18 0.59
N ALA A 177 -11.14 -9.01 1.22
CA ALA A 177 -10.01 -9.91 1.04
C ALA A 177 -10.33 -11.33 1.54
N GLY A 178 -11.10 -11.45 2.62
CA GLY A 178 -11.60 -12.72 3.14
C GLY A 178 -12.42 -13.54 2.13
N THR A 179 -12.95 -12.91 1.08
CA THR A 179 -13.61 -13.60 -0.04
C THR A 179 -12.65 -14.08 -1.14
N GLY A 180 -11.33 -13.95 -0.95
CA GLY A 180 -10.30 -14.38 -1.91
C GLY A 180 -9.88 -13.31 -2.93
N ARG A 181 -10.42 -12.10 -2.87
CA ARG A 181 -10.04 -10.98 -3.76
C ARG A 181 -8.65 -10.45 -3.44
N THR A 182 -7.93 -10.07 -4.47
CA THR A 182 -6.64 -9.38 -4.32
C THR A 182 -6.88 -7.86 -4.24
N ILE A 183 -6.33 -7.20 -3.24
CA ILE A 183 -6.51 -5.76 -3.03
C ILE A 183 -5.15 -5.08 -3.03
N LEU A 184 -4.95 -4.12 -3.95
CA LEU A 184 -3.81 -3.21 -3.96
C LEU A 184 -4.25 -1.83 -3.47
N ILE A 185 -3.66 -1.36 -2.37
CA ILE A 185 -3.95 -0.04 -1.80
C ILE A 185 -2.68 0.81 -1.84
N SER A 186 -2.73 1.99 -2.45
CA SER A 186 -1.68 2.99 -2.23
C SER A 186 -2.02 3.87 -1.03
N SER A 187 -1.01 4.21 -0.24
CA SER A 187 -1.15 5.18 0.85
C SER A 187 0.16 5.86 1.21
N HIS A 188 0.04 7.08 1.73
CA HIS A 188 1.11 7.76 2.46
C HIS A 188 0.90 7.72 3.98
N GLN A 189 -0.23 7.17 4.45
CA GLN A 189 -0.59 7.03 5.88
C GLN A 189 -0.28 5.60 6.34
N ILE A 190 1.01 5.35 6.61
CA ILE A 190 1.56 4.02 6.82
C ILE A 190 0.94 3.32 8.04
N ALA A 191 0.83 4.04 9.18
CA ALA A 191 0.34 3.49 10.44
C ALA A 191 -1.10 2.91 10.37
N GLU A 192 -1.93 3.44 9.46
CA GLU A 192 -3.30 2.96 9.30
C GLU A 192 -3.37 1.67 8.49
N ILE A 193 -2.56 1.60 7.44
CA ILE A 193 -2.50 0.46 6.54
C ILE A 193 -1.86 -0.76 7.21
N GLU A 194 -0.95 -0.55 8.17
CA GLU A 194 -0.29 -1.63 8.91
C GLU A 194 -1.28 -2.63 9.54
N ARG A 195 -2.47 -2.17 9.88
CA ARG A 195 -3.49 -3.00 10.55
C ARG A 195 -4.17 -4.00 9.63
N ILE A 196 -4.16 -3.75 8.32
CA ILE A 196 -4.91 -4.54 7.35
C ILE A 196 -4.02 -5.20 6.29
N ALA A 197 -2.84 -4.62 6.01
CA ALA A 197 -1.96 -5.13 4.96
C ALA A 197 -1.27 -6.42 5.38
N SER A 198 -1.35 -7.44 4.53
CA SER A 198 -0.58 -8.67 4.66
C SER A 198 0.81 -8.54 4.03
N HIS A 199 0.95 -7.68 3.02
CA HIS A 199 2.20 -7.41 2.32
C HIS A 199 2.35 -5.91 2.06
N VAL A 200 3.59 -5.46 2.01
CA VAL A 200 3.92 -4.06 1.77
C VAL A 200 5.05 -3.90 0.76
N ALA A 201 5.01 -2.80 0.01
CA ALA A 201 6.14 -2.31 -0.76
C ALA A 201 6.35 -0.83 -0.44
N PHE A 202 7.56 -0.45 -0.05
CA PHE A 202 7.95 0.93 0.12
C PHE A 202 8.56 1.48 -1.16
N ILE A 203 8.02 2.61 -1.65
CA ILE A 203 8.52 3.30 -2.83
C ILE A 203 8.99 4.71 -2.46
N ALA A 204 10.14 5.09 -2.97
CA ALA A 204 10.64 6.46 -2.90
C ALA A 204 11.31 6.86 -4.20
N ASN A 205 11.01 8.07 -4.68
CA ASN A 205 11.57 8.63 -5.93
C ASN A 205 11.44 7.67 -7.13
N GLY A 206 10.30 7.00 -7.24
CA GLY A 206 9.99 6.07 -8.32
C GLY A 206 10.63 4.69 -8.20
N ARG A 207 11.39 4.40 -7.16
CA ARG A 207 12.11 3.14 -6.97
C ARG A 207 11.57 2.36 -5.79
N LEU A 208 11.60 1.04 -5.90
CA LEU A 208 11.31 0.13 -4.80
C LEU A 208 12.45 0.19 -3.77
N LEU A 209 12.11 0.42 -2.50
CA LEU A 209 13.06 0.35 -1.39
C LEU A 209 13.09 -1.04 -0.77
N LEU A 210 11.91 -1.57 -0.50
CA LEU A 210 11.72 -2.87 0.15
C LEU A 210 10.35 -3.42 -0.24
N THR A 211 10.23 -4.73 -0.36
CA THR A 211 8.94 -5.44 -0.37
C THR A 211 9.05 -6.68 0.50
N ALA A 212 8.04 -6.92 1.33
CA ALA A 212 7.95 -8.07 2.22
C ALA A 212 6.51 -8.31 2.66
N SER A 213 6.22 -9.49 3.19
CA SER A 213 5.05 -9.64 4.06
C SER A 213 5.24 -8.83 5.34
N THR A 214 4.15 -8.40 5.97
CA THR A 214 4.22 -7.65 7.24
C THR A 214 4.88 -8.47 8.35
N GLU A 215 4.72 -9.78 8.32
CA GLU A 215 5.37 -10.70 9.26
C GLU A 215 6.89 -10.80 9.03
N GLU A 216 7.32 -10.93 7.76
CA GLU A 216 8.74 -10.96 7.41
C GLU A 216 9.42 -9.64 7.73
N LEU A 217 8.76 -8.51 7.48
CA LEU A 217 9.33 -7.20 7.76
C LEU A 217 9.63 -7.01 9.25
N ARG A 218 8.74 -7.48 10.13
CA ARG A 218 8.96 -7.45 11.60
C ARG A 218 10.16 -8.29 12.04
N LYS A 219 10.52 -9.32 11.28
CA LYS A 219 11.72 -10.15 11.52
C LYS A 219 12.97 -9.55 10.89
N GLN A 220 12.81 -8.87 9.75
CA GLN A 220 13.91 -8.29 8.97
C GLN A 220 14.40 -6.96 9.50
N ILE A 221 13.55 -6.16 10.17
CA ILE A 221 13.95 -4.86 10.71
C ILE A 221 13.61 -4.82 12.20
N ILE A 222 14.64 -4.69 13.03
CA ILE A 222 14.50 -4.66 14.48
C ILE A 222 15.15 -3.41 15.06
N ARG A 223 14.65 -2.97 16.20
CA ARG A 223 15.25 -1.97 17.05
C ARG A 223 15.94 -2.67 18.22
N LEU A 224 17.21 -2.36 18.40
CA LEU A 224 18.00 -2.77 19.55
C LEU A 224 18.24 -1.57 20.45
N ARG A 225 17.94 -1.70 21.74
CA ARG A 225 18.24 -0.71 22.77
C ARG A 225 19.01 -1.39 23.89
N LEU A 226 20.01 -0.70 24.43
CA LEU A 226 20.75 -1.16 25.58
C LEU A 226 21.46 0.00 26.29
N ARG A 227 21.95 -0.28 27.51
CA ARG A 227 22.89 0.57 28.25
C ARG A 227 24.24 -0.11 28.34
N TYR A 228 25.28 0.69 28.31
CA TYR A 228 26.66 0.22 28.45
C TYR A 228 27.43 1.05 29.51
N GLU A 229 28.43 0.46 30.16
CA GLU A 229 29.26 1.18 31.13
C GLU A 229 30.49 1.82 30.50
N ASN A 230 31.22 1.06 29.70
CA ASN A 230 32.51 1.45 29.14
C ASN A 230 32.46 1.84 27.68
N GLN A 231 32.08 0.94 26.80
CA GLN A 231 32.03 1.14 25.36
C GLN A 231 30.71 0.61 24.75
N PRO A 232 30.15 1.31 23.73
CA PRO A 232 29.01 0.81 23.03
C PRO A 232 29.35 -0.47 22.26
N PRO A 233 28.35 -1.31 21.92
CA PRO A 233 28.60 -2.52 21.14
C PRO A 233 29.10 -2.17 19.74
N ASP A 234 29.90 -3.07 19.18
CA ASP A 234 30.28 -2.97 17.77
C ASP A 234 29.05 -3.29 16.90
N ALA A 235 28.60 -2.28 16.18
CA ALA A 235 27.42 -2.39 15.30
C ALA A 235 27.75 -3.07 13.95
N THR A 236 29.02 -3.21 13.59
CA THR A 236 29.43 -3.72 12.26
C THR A 236 29.05 -5.18 12.04
N GLU A 237 28.96 -5.97 13.11
CA GLU A 237 28.59 -7.39 13.04
C GLU A 237 27.07 -7.63 13.11
N LEU A 238 26.27 -6.62 13.48
CA LEU A 238 24.83 -6.80 13.75
C LEU A 238 23.97 -7.00 12.50
N GLY A 239 24.50 -6.73 11.32
CA GLY A 239 23.79 -6.71 10.04
C GLY A 239 23.86 -5.33 9.40
N THR A 240 22.87 -4.97 8.61
CA THR A 240 22.82 -3.66 7.99
C THR A 240 22.23 -2.63 8.95
N VAL A 241 23.08 -1.78 9.54
CA VAL A 241 22.59 -0.68 10.40
C VAL A 241 21.97 0.40 9.53
N LEU A 242 20.67 0.66 9.74
CA LEU A 242 19.92 1.71 9.03
C LEU A 242 20.06 3.05 9.76
N GLN A 243 20.00 3.02 11.10
CA GLN A 243 20.08 4.21 11.93
C GLN A 243 20.78 3.86 13.24
N ARG A 244 21.56 4.78 13.77
CA ARG A 244 22.22 4.65 15.07
C ARG A 244 22.01 5.93 15.87
N ASN A 245 21.52 5.77 17.10
CA ASN A 245 21.32 6.86 18.05
C ASN A 245 21.96 6.50 19.39
N GLY A 246 22.33 7.50 20.16
CA GLY A 246 22.83 7.28 21.51
C GLY A 246 23.03 8.59 22.25
N THR A 247 22.66 8.62 23.52
CA THR A 247 22.87 9.74 24.42
C THR A 247 23.45 9.23 25.73
N GLY A 248 24.62 9.77 26.12
CA GLY A 248 25.28 9.32 27.33
C GLY A 248 25.71 7.85 27.25
N LYS A 249 25.18 7.00 28.15
CA LYS A 249 25.43 5.55 28.18
C LYS A 249 24.28 4.72 27.57
N GLN A 250 23.35 5.32 26.89
CA GLN A 250 22.30 4.65 26.14
C GLN A 250 22.71 4.50 24.68
N TRP A 251 22.43 3.34 24.11
CA TRP A 251 22.69 3.05 22.72
C TRP A 251 21.43 2.46 22.07
N GLU A 252 21.12 2.93 20.89
CA GLU A 252 20.01 2.43 20.07
C GLU A 252 20.50 2.25 18.65
N ALA A 253 20.10 1.14 18.01
CA ALA A 253 20.28 0.95 16.58
C ALA A 253 19.03 0.31 15.95
N ILE A 254 18.75 0.72 14.72
CA ILE A 254 17.80 0.04 13.83
C ILE A 254 18.63 -0.79 12.85
N VAL A 255 18.38 -2.09 12.84
CA VAL A 255 19.17 -3.06 12.08
C VAL A 255 18.26 -3.80 11.11
N GLN A 256 18.64 -3.81 9.84
CA GLN A 256 18.01 -4.62 8.80
C GLN A 256 18.81 -5.92 8.62
N ASN A 257 18.08 -7.04 8.45
CA ASN A 257 18.64 -8.38 8.34
C ASN A 257 19.62 -8.68 9.49
N PRO A 258 19.14 -8.67 10.75
CA PRO A 258 19.98 -8.81 11.92
C PRO A 258 20.72 -10.16 11.91
N ASN A 259 22.02 -10.11 12.19
CA ASN A 259 22.82 -11.29 12.48
C ASN A 259 22.44 -11.79 13.88
N ARG A 260 21.65 -12.84 13.94
CA ARG A 260 21.08 -13.38 15.18
C ARG A 260 22.16 -13.83 16.19
N ASP A 261 23.26 -14.38 15.71
CA ASP A 261 24.35 -14.80 16.57
C ASP A 261 25.07 -13.61 17.24
N ALA A 262 25.24 -12.52 16.48
CA ALA A 262 25.82 -11.28 17.00
C ALA A 262 24.90 -10.60 18.02
N VAL A 263 23.60 -10.57 17.75
CA VAL A 263 22.59 -10.03 18.68
C VAL A 263 22.59 -10.83 19.99
N GLU A 264 22.64 -12.16 19.91
CA GLU A 264 22.63 -13.01 21.09
C GLU A 264 23.94 -12.90 21.90
N ARG A 265 25.12 -12.74 21.25
CA ARG A 265 26.36 -12.44 21.90
C ARG A 265 26.29 -11.14 22.71
N ILE A 266 25.70 -10.09 22.16
CA ILE A 266 25.52 -8.82 22.88
C ILE A 266 24.57 -9.01 24.07
N ARG A 267 23.46 -9.73 23.88
CA ARG A 267 22.50 -10.01 24.95
C ARG A 267 23.14 -10.76 26.13
N SER A 268 24.02 -11.71 25.85
CA SER A 268 24.65 -12.57 26.85
C SER A 268 25.97 -12.02 27.42
N ALA A 269 26.51 -10.93 26.89
CA ALA A 269 27.84 -10.44 27.17
C ALA A 269 28.05 -9.87 28.61
N GLY A 270 27.04 -9.72 29.46
CA GLY A 270 27.15 -9.24 30.84
C GLY A 270 27.66 -7.80 31.01
N THR A 271 28.15 -7.17 29.95
CA THR A 271 28.68 -5.79 29.90
C THR A 271 27.63 -4.78 29.45
N PHE A 272 26.49 -5.26 29.00
CA PHE A 272 25.36 -4.47 28.51
C PHE A 272 24.14 -4.73 29.40
N PHE A 273 23.39 -3.66 29.69
CA PHE A 273 22.26 -3.69 30.61
C PHE A 273 21.00 -3.20 29.86
N ASP A 274 19.85 -3.53 30.41
CA ASP A 274 18.56 -3.09 29.88
C ASP A 274 18.41 -3.39 28.34
N PHE A 275 18.85 -4.61 27.96
CA PHE A 275 18.80 -5.03 26.55
C PHE A 275 17.34 -5.26 26.13
N GLU A 276 16.91 -4.51 25.13
CA GLU A 276 15.61 -4.65 24.51
C GLU A 276 15.77 -4.88 23.01
N GLU A 277 15.05 -5.87 22.49
CA GLU A 277 14.87 -6.13 21.07
C GLU A 277 13.39 -5.99 20.74
N THR A 278 13.05 -5.05 19.86
CA THR A 278 11.66 -4.81 19.46
C THR A 278 11.52 -4.78 17.94
N PRO A 279 10.48 -5.43 17.37
CA PRO A 279 10.14 -5.23 15.97
C PRO A 279 9.72 -3.78 15.73
N LEU A 280 10.02 -3.24 14.56
CA LEU A 280 9.54 -1.92 14.19
C LEU A 280 8.11 -1.97 13.64
N CYS A 281 7.37 -0.87 13.86
CA CYS A 281 6.17 -0.59 13.07
C CYS A 281 6.56 -0.21 11.64
N LEU A 282 5.60 -0.29 10.70
CA LEU A 282 5.87 0.02 9.30
C LEU A 282 6.38 1.44 9.08
N GLU A 283 5.86 2.40 9.86
CA GLU A 283 6.24 3.82 9.76
C GLU A 283 7.71 4.04 10.16
N ASP A 284 8.12 3.48 11.30
CA ASP A 284 9.52 3.57 11.76
C ASP A 284 10.47 2.87 10.79
N ALA A 285 10.05 1.72 10.23
CA ALA A 285 10.83 0.99 9.23
C ALA A 285 11.01 1.82 7.95
N TYR A 286 9.96 2.48 7.47
CA TYR A 286 10.03 3.38 6.33
C TYR A 286 10.97 4.55 6.59
N CYS A 287 10.83 5.24 7.74
CA CYS A 287 11.69 6.35 8.13
C CYS A 287 13.17 5.94 8.18
N ALA A 288 13.47 4.78 8.76
CA ALA A 288 14.84 4.28 8.85
C ALA A 288 15.45 3.95 7.47
N LEU A 289 14.65 3.38 6.56
CA LEU A 289 15.09 3.10 5.19
C LEU A 289 15.33 4.38 4.39
N MET A 290 14.52 5.43 4.61
CA MET A 290 14.69 6.73 3.97
C MET A 290 15.93 7.46 4.46
N ALA A 291 16.17 7.52 5.78
CA ALA A 291 17.33 8.20 6.38
C ALA A 291 18.64 7.64 5.83
N ARG A 292 18.79 6.30 5.77
CA ARG A 292 19.98 5.68 5.19
C ARG A 292 20.26 6.06 3.74
N ARG A 293 19.21 6.33 2.96
CA ARG A 293 19.37 6.68 1.55
C ARG A 293 19.93 8.09 1.36
N GLU A 294 19.62 8.99 2.28
CA GLU A 294 20.16 10.37 2.28
C GLU A 294 21.64 10.37 2.67
N ASP A 295 22.08 9.47 3.55
CA ASP A 295 23.49 9.33 3.94
C ASP A 295 24.39 8.74 2.84
N VAL A 296 23.82 8.09 1.82
CA VAL A 296 24.57 7.41 0.73
C VAL A 296 24.62 8.27 -0.57
N GLN A 297 23.86 9.37 -0.65
CA GLN A 297 23.90 10.33 -1.76
C GLN A 297 24.83 11.50 -1.45
#